data_15ef40d8a1fa6aec843100ad5d104fd0
#
_entry.id   15ef40d8a1fa6aec843100ad5d104fd0
#
_cell.length_a   1.000
_cell.length_b   1.000
_cell.length_c   1.000
_cell.angle_alpha   90.00
_cell.angle_beta   90.00
_cell.angle_gamma   90.00
#
_symmetry.space_group_name_H-M   'P 1'
#
loop_
_entity.id
_entity.type
_entity.pdbx_description
1 polymer ?
#
loop_
_entity_poly.entity_id
_entity_poly.type
_entity_poly.pdbx_seq_one_letter_code
_entity_poly.pdbx_strand_id
1 'polypeptide(L)'
;SETMGRGSDELGKLLMKSFLFAVSQLPRLPRTVLFYNGGAKLTVEGSESLEDLRNMEAQGVEILTCGTCLNFYGLAEKLAVGGVTNMVWQRRWPRP
;
A
#
# COMPACT_ATOMS: atom_id res chain seq x y z
N SER A 1 -2.61 -8.01 -0.04
CA SER A 1 -2.61 -8.24 -1.49
C SER A 1 -3.32 -7.10 -2.20
N GLU A 2 -3.22 -7.08 -3.51
CA GLU A 2 -3.91 -6.04 -4.27
C GLU A 2 -5.40 -6.30 -4.40
N THR A 3 -5.84 -7.51 -4.08
CA THR A 3 -7.26 -7.89 -4.12
C THR A 3 -7.69 -8.39 -2.77
N MET A 4 -9.00 -8.34 -2.53
CA MET A 4 -9.58 -8.84 -1.29
C MET A 4 -10.33 -10.12 -1.58
N GLY A 5 -9.97 -11.19 -0.88
CA GLY A 5 -10.66 -12.45 -0.98
C GLY A 5 -10.39 -13.17 -2.29
N ARG A 6 -11.26 -14.12 -2.56
CA ARG A 6 -11.19 -14.96 -3.77
C ARG A 6 -12.34 -14.64 -4.67
N GLY A 7 -12.32 -15.17 -5.87
CA GLY A 7 -13.36 -14.97 -6.85
C GLY A 7 -12.89 -14.06 -7.96
N SER A 8 -13.68 -13.05 -8.28
CA SER A 8 -13.34 -12.15 -9.37
C SER A 8 -12.20 -11.21 -8.98
N ASP A 9 -11.15 -11.18 -9.79
CA ASP A 9 -10.05 -10.25 -9.57
C ASP A 9 -10.51 -8.81 -9.72
N GLU A 10 -11.44 -8.55 -10.65
CA GLU A 10 -11.96 -7.21 -10.82
C GLU A 10 -12.73 -6.74 -9.59
N LEU A 11 -13.53 -7.62 -9.03
CA LEU A 11 -14.26 -7.29 -7.80
C LEU A 11 -13.28 -7.08 -6.65
N GLY A 12 -12.26 -7.92 -6.55
CA GLY A 12 -11.26 -7.77 -5.53
C GLY A 12 -10.53 -6.45 -5.60
N LYS A 13 -10.18 -6.02 -6.81
CA LYS A 13 -9.52 -4.73 -7.00
C LYS A 13 -10.43 -3.57 -6.64
N LEU A 14 -11.70 -3.66 -7.02
CA LEU A 14 -12.67 -2.63 -6.67
C LEU A 14 -12.85 -2.53 -5.16
N LEU A 15 -12.95 -3.67 -4.49
CA LEU A 15 -13.12 -3.70 -3.05
C LEU A 15 -11.89 -3.12 -2.34
N MET A 16 -10.69 -3.43 -2.84
CA MET A 16 -9.47 -2.89 -2.26
C MET A 16 -9.39 -1.38 -2.44
N LYS A 17 -9.73 -0.89 -3.63
CA LYS A 17 -9.75 0.54 -3.88
C LYS A 17 -10.74 1.23 -2.95
N SER A 18 -11.93 0.66 -2.80
CA SER A 18 -12.95 1.22 -1.93
C SER A 18 -12.52 1.19 -0.47
N PHE A 19 -11.84 0.12 -0.07
CA PHE A 19 -11.32 0.00 1.29
C PHE A 19 -10.30 1.11 1.58
N LEU A 20 -9.36 1.32 0.67
CA LEU A 20 -8.34 2.36 0.86
C LEU A 20 -8.96 3.74 0.90
N PHE A 21 -9.96 3.99 0.05
CA PHE A 21 -10.67 5.26 0.11
C PHE A 21 -11.34 5.44 1.47
N ALA A 22 -12.00 4.40 1.97
CA ALA A 22 -12.67 4.47 3.27
C ALA A 22 -11.67 4.74 4.39
N VAL A 23 -10.51 4.10 4.35
CA VAL A 23 -9.46 4.34 5.33
C VAL A 23 -9.00 5.80 5.27
N SER A 24 -8.87 6.35 4.07
CA SER A 24 -8.40 7.73 3.88
C SER A 24 -9.39 8.76 4.44
N GLN A 25 -10.63 8.36 4.66
CA GLN A 25 -11.67 9.24 5.18
C GLN A 25 -11.93 9.09 6.67
N LEU A 26 -11.18 8.23 7.35
CA LEU A 26 -11.34 8.05 8.78
C LEU A 26 -11.00 9.32 9.54
N PRO A 27 -11.73 9.62 10.64
CA PRO A 27 -11.42 10.80 11.47
C PRO A 27 -10.02 10.73 12.05
N ARG A 28 -9.51 9.52 12.27
CA ARG A 28 -8.16 9.32 12.76
C ARG A 28 -7.47 8.34 11.85
N LEU A 29 -6.46 8.81 11.14
CA LEU A 29 -5.73 7.98 10.18
C LEU A 29 -4.71 7.08 10.90
N PRO A 30 -4.40 5.92 10.32
CA PRO A 30 -3.31 5.10 10.83
C PRO A 30 -1.98 5.85 10.69
N ARG A 31 -1.01 5.49 11.50
CA ARG A 31 0.32 6.10 11.40
C ARG A 31 1.08 5.59 10.20
N THR A 32 0.94 4.31 9.95
CA THR A 32 1.70 3.63 8.92
C THR A 32 0.83 2.62 8.21
N VAL A 33 0.99 2.53 6.92
CA VAL A 33 0.34 1.51 6.11
C VAL A 33 1.44 0.79 5.34
N LEU A 34 1.43 -0.54 5.43
CA LEU A 34 2.44 -1.36 4.79
C LEU A 34 1.83 -2.21 3.68
N PHE A 35 2.46 -2.17 2.53
CA PHE A 35 2.03 -2.96 1.39
C PHE A 35 3.07 -4.04 1.09
N TYR A 36 2.60 -5.29 0.93
CA TYR A 36 3.47 -6.40 0.63
C TYR A 36 2.73 -7.43 -0.22
N ASN A 37 3.45 -8.40 -0.74
CA ASN A 37 2.91 -9.38 -1.70
C ASN A 37 2.28 -8.63 -2.87
N GLY A 38 1.11 -9.06 -3.34
CA GLY A 38 0.41 -8.39 -4.42
C GLY A 38 0.03 -6.95 -4.10
N GLY A 39 -0.05 -6.61 -2.82
CA GLY A 39 -0.35 -5.26 -2.39
C GLY A 39 0.70 -4.24 -2.82
N ALA A 40 1.92 -4.70 -3.13
CA ALA A 40 2.97 -3.81 -3.62
C ALA A 40 2.56 -3.12 -4.93
N LYS A 41 1.61 -3.69 -5.66
CA LYS A 41 1.15 -3.10 -6.91
C LYS A 41 0.29 -1.86 -6.70
N LEU A 42 -0.17 -1.62 -5.48
CA LEU A 42 -1.04 -0.49 -5.19
C LEU A 42 -0.27 0.83 -5.05
N THR A 43 1.02 0.77 -4.80
CA THR A 43 1.83 1.96 -4.57
C THR A 43 2.66 2.38 -5.79
N VAL A 44 2.50 1.69 -6.91
CA VAL A 44 3.31 1.96 -8.11
C VAL A 44 2.50 2.69 -9.17
N GLU A 45 3.20 3.19 -10.18
CA GLU A 45 2.59 3.88 -11.30
C GLU A 45 1.45 3.07 -11.90
N GLY A 46 0.36 3.73 -12.23
CA GLY A 46 -0.81 3.09 -12.80
C GLY A 46 -1.83 2.59 -11.78
N SER A 47 -1.50 2.64 -10.50
CA SER A 47 -2.45 2.23 -9.48
C SER A 47 -3.61 3.22 -9.38
N GLU A 48 -4.83 2.70 -9.26
CA GLU A 48 -6.01 3.54 -9.08
C GLU A 48 -6.14 4.10 -7.68
N SER A 49 -5.30 3.66 -6.76
CA SER A 49 -5.34 4.09 -5.38
C SER A 49 -4.30 5.16 -5.04
N LEU A 50 -3.52 5.61 -6.02
CA LEU A 50 -2.45 6.56 -5.74
C LEU A 50 -2.94 7.87 -5.13
N GLU A 51 -4.07 8.36 -5.61
CA GLU A 51 -4.60 9.62 -5.09
C GLU A 51 -4.94 9.51 -3.62
N ASP A 52 -5.62 8.43 -3.25
CA ASP A 52 -5.98 8.20 -1.86
C ASP A 52 -4.73 8.04 -0.99
N LEU A 53 -3.74 7.31 -1.50
CA LEU A 53 -2.51 7.09 -0.76
C LEU A 53 -1.71 8.39 -0.59
N ARG A 54 -1.64 9.20 -1.65
CA ARG A 54 -0.96 10.49 -1.56
C ARG A 54 -1.67 11.43 -0.60
N ASN A 55 -2.98 11.35 -0.56
CA ASN A 55 -3.79 12.16 0.36
C ASN A 55 -3.48 11.78 1.81
N MET A 56 -3.38 10.48 2.09
CA MET A 56 -3.00 10.02 3.42
C MET A 56 -1.58 10.45 3.77
N GLU A 57 -0.66 10.33 2.82
CA GLU A 57 0.73 10.71 3.05
C GLU A 57 0.83 12.20 3.37
N ALA A 58 0.06 13.02 2.66
CA ALA A 58 0.03 14.46 2.91
C ALA A 58 -0.46 14.80 4.31
N GLN A 59 -1.22 13.91 4.91
CA GLN A 59 -1.73 14.09 6.27
C GLN A 59 -0.85 13.41 7.32
N GLY A 60 0.31 12.94 6.93
CA GLY A 60 1.29 12.41 7.87
C GLY A 60 1.32 10.90 7.99
N VAL A 61 0.55 10.18 7.18
CA VAL A 61 0.60 8.72 7.19
C VAL A 61 1.86 8.26 6.48
N GLU A 62 2.58 7.35 7.09
CA GLU A 62 3.75 6.74 6.47
C GLU A 62 3.31 5.60 5.57
N ILE A 63 3.60 5.70 4.29
CA ILE A 63 3.26 4.65 3.32
C ILE A 63 4.54 3.89 2.99
N LEU A 64 4.56 2.60 3.23
CA LEU A 64 5.73 1.77 2.99
C LEU A 64 5.37 0.57 2.14
N THR A 65 6.28 0.21 1.25
CA THR A 65 6.11 -0.97 0.41
C THR A 65 7.33 -1.87 0.57
N CYS A 66 7.09 -3.16 0.67
CA CYS A 66 8.15 -4.15 0.82
C CYS A 66 9.05 -4.16 -0.43
N GLY A 67 10.33 -3.90 -0.23
CA GLY A 67 11.28 -3.85 -1.33
C GLY A 67 11.45 -5.19 -2.03
N THR A 68 11.46 -6.29 -1.25
CA THR A 68 11.55 -7.63 -1.82
C THR A 68 10.37 -7.89 -2.75
N CYS A 69 9.18 -7.47 -2.34
CA CYS A 69 7.99 -7.66 -3.15
C CYS A 69 8.03 -6.82 -4.42
N LEU A 70 8.49 -5.58 -4.31
CA LEU A 70 8.65 -4.73 -5.49
C LEU A 70 9.62 -5.35 -6.47
N ASN A 71 10.74 -5.88 -5.98
CA ASN A 71 11.73 -6.52 -6.84
C ASN A 71 11.18 -7.78 -7.50
N PHE A 72 10.43 -8.56 -6.74
CA PHE A 72 9.84 -9.79 -7.27
C PHE A 72 8.93 -9.50 -8.46
N TYR A 73 8.15 -8.43 -8.38
CA TYR A 73 7.24 -8.06 -9.46
C TYR A 73 7.88 -7.14 -10.50
N GLY A 74 9.16 -6.81 -10.34
CA GLY A 74 9.84 -5.92 -11.28
C GLY A 74 9.35 -4.49 -11.23
N LEU A 75 8.91 -4.03 -10.06
CA LEU A 75 8.27 -2.74 -9.90
C LEU A 75 9.08 -1.73 -9.09
N ALA A 76 10.31 -2.07 -8.72
CA ALA A 76 11.08 -1.23 -7.82
C ALA A 76 11.27 0.20 -8.33
N GLU A 77 11.42 0.37 -9.64
CA GLU A 77 11.62 1.69 -10.24
C GLU A 77 10.33 2.43 -10.50
N LYS A 78 9.20 1.78 -10.25
CA LYS A 78 7.88 2.35 -10.54
C LYS A 78 7.15 2.80 -9.28
N LEU A 79 7.79 2.78 -8.15
CA LEU A 79 7.18 3.24 -6.91
C LEU A 79 6.76 4.70 -7.09
N ALA A 80 5.49 4.98 -6.81
CA ALA A 80 4.91 6.30 -7.07
C ALA A 80 4.50 7.04 -5.79
N VAL A 81 4.42 6.35 -4.66
CA VAL A 81 4.05 6.95 -3.40
C VAL A 81 4.75 6.24 -2.26
N GLY A 82 5.15 7.00 -1.25
CA GLY A 82 5.76 6.45 -0.05
C GLY A 82 7.19 5.99 -0.25
N GLY A 83 7.66 5.19 0.69
CA GLY A 83 9.02 4.68 0.70
C GLY A 83 9.07 3.17 0.64
N VAL A 84 10.27 2.65 0.62
CA VAL A 84 10.52 1.22 0.55
C VAL A 84 10.99 0.73 1.92
N THR A 85 10.49 -0.44 2.31
CA THR A 85 10.99 -1.08 3.52
C THR A 85 11.37 -2.52 3.20
N ASN A 86 12.17 -3.11 4.06
CA ASN A 86 12.58 -4.50 3.94
C ASN A 86 11.82 -5.30 5.00
N MET A 87 11.30 -6.47 4.63
CA MET A 87 10.58 -7.30 5.59
C MET A 87 11.39 -7.60 6.85
N VAL A 88 12.69 -7.73 6.69
CA VAL A 88 13.57 -7.98 7.82
C VAL A 88 13.51 -6.83 8.83
N TRP A 89 13.29 -5.62 8.35
CA TRP A 89 13.24 -4.44 9.20
C TRP A 89 11.95 -4.32 9.98
N GLN A 90 10.95 -5.09 9.63
CA GLN A 90 9.68 -5.04 10.36
C GLN A 90 9.82 -5.56 11.78
N ARG A 91 10.86 -6.33 12.05
CA ARG A 91 11.14 -6.73 13.42
C ARG A 91 11.39 -5.54 14.34
N ARG A 92 11.68 -4.40 13.75
CA ARG A 92 11.85 -3.18 14.52
C ARG A 92 10.53 -2.63 15.00
N TRP A 93 9.47 -3.16 14.48
CA TRP A 93 8.13 -2.70 14.84
C TRP A 93 7.43 -3.67 15.74
N PRO A 94 6.57 -3.19 16.60
CA PRO A 94 6.43 -1.80 16.99
C PRO A 94 7.60 -1.44 17.89
N ARG A 95 8.36 -0.46 17.47
CA ARG A 95 9.50 -0.04 18.28
C ARG A 95 9.09 1.13 19.12
N PRO A 96 9.39 1.04 20.39
CA PRO A 96 9.16 2.20 21.20
C PRO A 96 10.08 3.32 20.79
#